data_346997ea57f5152ba8c1cda0fd8b548d
#
_entry.id   346997ea57f5152ba8c1cda0fd8b548d
#
_cell.length_a   1.000
_cell.length_b   1.000
_cell.length_c   1.000
_cell.angle_alpha   90.00
_cell.angle_beta   90.00
_cell.angle_gamma   90.00
#
_symmetry.space_group_name_H-M   'P 1'
#
loop_
_entity.id
_entity.type
_entity.pdbx_description
1 polymer ?
#
loop_
_entity_poly.entity_id
_entity_poly.type
_entity_poly.pdbx_seq_one_letter_code
_entity_poly.pdbx_strand_id
1 'polypeptide(L)' 'MGRRSTEIGNELMRLLDQQTEFLSKTAPTPEELSEYERWRERTRELFAELEQLAKVA' A
#
# COMPACT_ATOMS: atom_id res chain seq x y z
N MET A 1 -16.74 12.02 2.86
CA MET A 1 -15.99 12.14 2.84
C MET A 1 -15.17 12.12 3.74
N GLY A 2 -14.43 11.73 3.82
CA GLY A 2 -13.94 11.71 4.78
C GLY A 2 -12.60 11.61 5.05
N ARG A 3 -12.20 11.78 6.35
CA ARG A 3 -10.91 11.61 6.83
C ARG A 3 -10.35 10.26 6.50
N ARG A 4 -11.15 9.19 6.55
CA ARG A 4 -10.68 7.84 6.30
C ARG A 4 -10.18 7.68 4.86
N SER A 5 -10.89 8.24 3.90
CA SER A 5 -10.44 8.18 2.51
C SER A 5 -9.10 8.88 2.33
N THR A 6 -8.93 10.03 2.97
CA THR A 6 -7.68 10.76 2.89
C THR A 6 -6.54 9.99 3.54
N GLU A 7 -6.81 9.38 4.68
CA GLU A 7 -5.79 8.57 5.38
C GLU A 7 -5.36 7.40 4.53
N ILE A 8 -6.31 6.72 3.91
CA ILE A 8 -6.00 5.58 3.06
C ILE A 8 -5.17 6.04 1.87
N GLY A 9 -5.55 7.15 1.26
CA GLY A 9 -4.80 7.69 0.14
C GLY A 9 -3.35 8.00 0.50
N ASN A 10 -3.16 8.62 1.66
CA ASN A 10 -1.82 8.97 2.12
C ASN A 10 -0.98 7.72 2.39
N GLU A 11 -1.59 6.72 3.01
CA GLU A 11 -0.88 5.48 3.29
C GLU A 11 -0.52 4.76 1.99
N LEU A 12 -1.44 4.74 1.05
CA LEU A 12 -1.18 4.11 -0.25
C LEU A 12 -0.03 4.78 -0.97
N MET A 13 0.03 6.10 -0.92
CA MET A 13 1.13 6.81 -1.56
C MET A 13 2.47 6.43 -0.95
N ARG A 14 2.53 6.32 0.36
CA ARG A 14 3.77 5.90 1.02
C ARG A 14 4.17 4.49 0.63
N LEU A 15 3.19 3.59 0.60
CA LEU A 15 3.47 2.20 0.24
C LEU A 15 3.94 2.09 -1.20
N LEU A 16 3.34 2.86 -2.09
CA LEU A 16 3.77 2.85 -3.48
C LEU A 16 5.18 3.39 -3.65
N ASP A 17 5.52 4.44 -2.89
CA ASP A 17 6.87 4.98 -2.92
C ASP A 17 7.88 3.94 -2.44
N GLN A 18 7.57 3.24 -1.36
CA GLN A 18 8.44 2.20 -0.84
C GLN A 18 8.61 1.07 -1.84
N GLN A 19 7.53 0.68 -2.49
CA GLN A 19 7.59 -0.37 -3.49
C GLN A 19 8.44 0.04 -4.69
N THR A 20 8.31 1.30 -5.10
CA THR A 20 9.09 1.82 -6.20
C THR A 20 10.58 1.78 -5.86
N GLU A 21 10.94 2.20 -4.64
CA GLU A 21 12.32 2.15 -4.21
C GLU A 21 12.83 0.71 -4.17
N PHE A 22 12.02 -0.20 -3.67
CA PHE A 22 12.40 -1.59 -3.61
C PHE A 22 12.67 -2.15 -5.00
N LEU A 23 11.82 -1.82 -5.95
CA LEU A 23 11.95 -2.34 -7.31
C LEU A 23 13.17 -1.79 -8.04
N SER A 24 13.73 -0.68 -7.55
CA SER A 24 14.94 -0.14 -8.15
C SER A 24 16.21 -0.82 -7.65
N LYS A 25 16.09 -1.66 -6.63
CA LYS A 25 17.25 -2.37 -6.10
C LYS A 25 17.62 -3.55 -6.98
N THR A 26 18.96 -3.80 -7.07
CA THR A 26 19.40 -4.86 -7.95
C THR A 26 19.37 -6.21 -7.27
N ALA A 27 19.59 -6.30 -5.99
CA ALA A 27 19.67 -7.59 -5.29
C ALA A 27 19.06 -7.45 -3.89
N PRO A 28 17.74 -7.57 -3.80
CA PRO A 28 17.08 -7.44 -2.49
C PRO A 28 17.40 -8.64 -1.59
N THR A 29 17.50 -8.38 -0.29
CA THR A 29 17.72 -9.45 0.67
C THR A 29 16.42 -10.18 0.95
N PRO A 30 16.46 -11.39 1.52
CA PRO A 30 15.24 -12.09 1.89
C PRO A 30 14.35 -11.30 2.83
N GLU A 31 14.96 -10.52 3.74
CA GLU A 31 14.19 -9.68 4.64
C GLU A 31 13.43 -8.60 3.88
N GLU A 32 14.08 -8.01 2.90
CA GLU A 32 13.43 -6.99 2.08
C GLU A 32 12.30 -7.57 1.25
N LEU A 33 12.46 -8.81 0.80
CA LEU A 33 11.39 -9.48 0.07
C LEU A 33 10.18 -9.72 0.97
N SER A 34 10.41 -10.07 2.23
CA SER A 34 9.32 -10.25 3.18
C SER A 34 8.59 -8.94 3.42
N GLU A 35 9.33 -7.85 3.54
CA GLU A 35 8.71 -6.54 3.71
C GLU A 35 7.90 -6.15 2.49
N TYR A 36 8.42 -6.43 1.31
CA TYR A 36 7.71 -6.14 0.08
C TYR A 36 6.38 -6.87 0.03
N GLU A 37 6.34 -8.12 0.46
CA GLU A 37 5.11 -8.89 0.50
C GLU A 37 4.10 -8.28 1.46
N ARG A 38 4.59 -7.78 2.60
CA ARG A 38 3.72 -7.10 3.56
C ARG A 38 3.11 -5.84 2.96
N TRP A 39 3.93 -5.08 2.25
CA TRP A 39 3.45 -3.85 1.62
C TRP A 39 2.38 -4.17 0.58
N ARG A 40 2.56 -5.24 -0.17
CA ARG A 40 1.58 -5.65 -1.16
C ARG A 40 0.26 -6.06 -0.51
N GLU A 41 0.35 -6.82 0.57
CA GLU A 41 -0.85 -7.22 1.30
C GLU A 41 -1.57 -6.02 1.88
N ARG A 42 -0.83 -5.11 2.49
CA ARG A 42 -1.42 -3.91 3.06
C ARG A 42 -2.08 -3.06 1.98
N THR A 43 -1.43 -2.93 0.83
CA THR A 43 -1.99 -2.19 -0.28
C THR A 43 -3.32 -2.79 -0.73
N ARG A 44 -3.37 -4.10 -0.80
CA ARG A 44 -4.60 -4.80 -1.19
C ARG A 44 -5.72 -4.54 -0.19
N GLU A 45 -5.39 -4.58 1.10
CA GLU A 45 -6.38 -4.30 2.15
C GLU A 45 -6.93 -2.89 2.04
N LEU A 46 -6.04 -1.93 1.78
CA LEU A 46 -6.46 -0.55 1.67
C LEU A 46 -7.34 -0.31 0.45
N PHE A 47 -7.02 -0.95 -0.67
CA PHE A 47 -7.88 -0.85 -1.84
C PHE A 47 -9.25 -1.48 -1.58
N ALA A 48 -9.28 -2.59 -0.87
CA ALA A 48 -10.55 -3.21 -0.52
C ALA A 48 -11.38 -2.29 0.38
N GLU A 49 -10.73 -1.60 1.29
CA GLU A 49 -11.43 -0.67 2.17
C GLU A 49 -11.99 0.51 1.38
N LEU A 50 -11.22 1.03 0.43
CA LEU A 50 -11.71 2.11 -0.42
C LEU A 50 -12.92 1.67 -1.21
N GLU A 51 -12.92 0.43 -1.70
CA GLU A 51 -14.06 -0.09 -2.42
C GLU A 51 -15.29 -0.12 -1.55
N GLN A 52 -15.13 -0.55 -0.31
CA GLN A 52 -16.24 -0.57 0.63
C GLN A 52 -16.79 0.82 0.90
N LEU A 53 -15.92 1.79 1.07
CA LEU A 53 -16.34 3.16 1.29
C LEU A 53 -17.10 3.71 0.10
N ALA A 54 -16.66 3.37 -1.10
CA ALA A 54 -17.33 3.81 -2.31
C ALA A 54 -18.72 3.19 -2.44
N LYS A 55 -18.87 1.94 -2.02
CA LYS A 55 -20.16 1.27 -2.11
C LYS A 55 -21.18 1.84 -1.13
N VAL A 56 -20.71 2.36 -0.02
CA VAL A 56 -21.61 2.90 1.00
C VAL A 56 -22.06 4.32 0.64
N ALA A 57 -21.25 5.01 -0.14
CA ALA A 57 -21.60 6.37 -0.55
C ALA A 57 -22.68 6.42 -1.67
#